data_abeeb371e66b634d4dc6ceb355ddba7c
#
_entry.id   abeeb371e66b634d4dc6ceb355ddba7c
#
_cell.length_a   1.000
_cell.length_b   1.000
_cell.length_c   1.000
_cell.angle_alpha   90.00
_cell.angle_beta   90.00
_cell.angle_gamma   90.00
#
_symmetry.space_group_name_H-M   'P 1'
#
loop_
_entity.id
_entity.type
_entity.pdbx_description
1 polymer ?
#
loop_
_entity_poly.entity_id
_entity_poly.type
_entity_poly.pdbx_seq_one_letter_code
_entity_poly.pdbx_strand_id
1 'polypeptide(L)'
;AVQTLHALGCGTVSFGAETADTDLLLQAAELLNSLPMESESGSPHLSYAARRQEELSKVHKQAAALLDNPNNTLAVEYCRFLLPLGMRPLAVLRQGAAHDAYAPHSGFASASLLRAHLRDGDFAFCAPFLPPAARAVWKKAADCGEAPVALPEDTLLALLRTALYQGRLRTGSADGFDERLCKAVYTAHSFSDAVEKARTRRFPAARVRRALLRAVLGVEPDAPVSPAYLRVLALGVRGRAALKQAALPVIVKPATEKRLPENLQAALCRDAFADDLFALALPDPERRIGGGHFRKTPFCLR
;
A
#
# COMPACT_ATOMS: atom_id res chain seq x y z
N ALA A 1 8.17 -1.32 -3.97
CA ALA A 1 8.34 -2.75 -3.64
C ALA A 1 9.35 -3.42 -4.58
N VAL A 2 9.12 -3.46 -5.91
CA VAL A 2 10.04 -4.14 -6.87
C VAL A 2 11.45 -3.57 -6.80
N GLN A 3 11.62 -2.25 -6.86
CA GLN A 3 12.92 -1.58 -6.74
C GLN A 3 13.62 -1.90 -5.40
N THR A 4 12.88 -2.03 -4.32
CA THR A 4 13.41 -2.42 -3.00
C THR A 4 13.98 -3.83 -3.03
N LEU A 5 13.26 -4.78 -3.64
CA LEU A 5 13.71 -6.15 -3.79
C LEU A 5 14.93 -6.26 -4.73
N HIS A 6 14.92 -5.51 -5.82
CA HIS A 6 16.08 -5.41 -6.72
C HIS A 6 17.31 -4.88 -6.00
N ALA A 7 17.17 -3.81 -5.21
CA ALA A 7 18.25 -3.24 -4.41
C ALA A 7 18.81 -4.20 -3.35
N LEU A 8 18.06 -5.24 -2.97
CA LEU A 8 18.51 -6.34 -2.11
C LEU A 8 19.16 -7.51 -2.88
N GLY A 9 19.26 -7.40 -4.22
CA GLY A 9 19.81 -8.47 -5.07
C GLY A 9 18.82 -9.58 -5.39
N CYS A 10 17.51 -9.38 -5.18
CA CYS A 10 16.51 -10.36 -5.57
C CYS A 10 16.37 -10.42 -7.08
N GLY A 11 16.54 -11.58 -7.69
CA GLY A 11 16.35 -11.80 -9.14
C GLY A 11 14.97 -12.30 -9.52
N THR A 12 14.10 -12.61 -8.55
CA THR A 12 12.75 -13.15 -8.80
C THR A 12 11.76 -12.55 -7.79
N VAL A 13 10.55 -12.22 -8.26
CA VAL A 13 9.44 -11.80 -7.40
C VAL A 13 8.27 -12.76 -7.57
N SER A 14 7.84 -13.37 -6.46
CA SER A 14 6.64 -14.21 -6.43
C SER A 14 5.42 -13.41 -5.97
N PHE A 15 4.29 -13.62 -6.64
CA PHE A 15 3.03 -12.96 -6.33
C PHE A 15 1.82 -13.84 -6.68
N GLY A 16 0.70 -13.62 -5.98
CA GLY A 16 -0.56 -14.31 -6.29
C GLY A 16 -1.29 -13.63 -7.44
N ALA A 17 -1.78 -14.41 -8.40
CA ALA A 17 -2.59 -13.94 -9.51
C ALA A 17 -3.78 -14.89 -9.75
N GLU A 18 -4.81 -14.42 -10.44
CA GLU A 18 -5.94 -15.27 -10.86
C GLU A 18 -5.60 -16.13 -12.09
N THR A 19 -4.45 -15.90 -12.71
CA THR A 19 -3.88 -16.74 -13.76
C THR A 19 -2.44 -17.10 -13.43
N ALA A 20 -2.01 -18.31 -13.80
CA ALA A 20 -0.61 -18.74 -13.75
C ALA A 20 0.13 -18.48 -15.08
N ASP A 21 -0.57 -17.94 -16.10
CA ASP A 21 0.02 -17.61 -17.40
C ASP A 21 0.93 -16.38 -17.29
N THR A 22 2.19 -16.66 -16.97
CA THR A 22 3.21 -15.62 -16.80
C THR A 22 3.53 -14.89 -18.09
N ASP A 23 3.45 -15.58 -19.24
CA ASP A 23 3.76 -14.99 -20.55
C ASP A 23 2.69 -13.95 -20.94
N LEU A 24 1.42 -14.26 -20.70
CA LEU A 24 0.33 -13.31 -20.91
C LEU A 24 0.43 -12.09 -19.97
N LEU A 25 0.85 -12.29 -18.70
CA LEU A 25 1.10 -11.20 -17.75
C LEU A 25 2.25 -10.30 -18.22
N LEU A 26 3.34 -10.88 -18.72
CA LEU A 26 4.48 -10.13 -19.27
C LEU A 26 4.09 -9.38 -20.54
N GLN A 27 3.37 -10.03 -21.46
CA GLN A 27 2.87 -9.39 -22.68
C GLN A 27 1.97 -8.17 -22.36
N ALA A 28 1.05 -8.31 -21.41
CA ALA A 28 0.22 -7.20 -20.94
C ALA A 28 1.08 -6.05 -20.38
N ALA A 29 2.12 -6.38 -19.61
CA ALA A 29 3.05 -5.42 -19.04
C ALA A 29 3.86 -4.66 -20.10
N GLU A 30 4.40 -5.35 -21.10
CA GLU A 30 5.13 -4.77 -22.22
C GLU A 30 4.26 -3.82 -23.03
N LEU A 31 3.05 -4.25 -23.40
CA LEU A 31 2.08 -3.42 -24.10
C LEU A 31 1.74 -2.16 -23.29
N LEU A 32 1.46 -2.30 -22.00
CA LEU A 32 1.19 -1.15 -21.13
C LEU A 32 2.39 -0.21 -20.98
N ASN A 33 3.62 -0.71 -21.03
CA ASN A 33 4.82 0.13 -21.01
C ASN A 33 5.07 0.85 -22.32
N SER A 34 4.64 0.30 -23.47
CA SER A 34 4.75 0.92 -24.78
C SER A 34 3.64 1.94 -25.09
N LEU A 35 2.49 1.83 -24.42
CA LEU A 35 1.39 2.78 -24.58
C LEU A 35 1.73 4.13 -23.93
N PRO A 36 1.39 5.27 -24.56
CA PRO A 36 1.62 6.59 -23.99
C PRO A 36 0.99 6.71 -22.61
N MET A 37 1.71 7.36 -21.69
CA MET A 37 1.20 7.59 -20.31
C MET A 37 -0.02 8.53 -20.27
N GLU A 38 -0.08 9.44 -21.22
CA GLU A 38 -1.15 10.42 -21.39
C GLU A 38 -1.73 10.26 -22.79
N SER A 39 -2.75 9.42 -22.94
CA SER A 39 -3.60 9.56 -24.13
C SER A 39 -4.70 10.57 -23.79
N GLU A 40 -4.64 11.74 -24.40
CA GLU A 40 -5.74 12.73 -24.43
C GLU A 40 -7.02 12.13 -25.03
N SER A 41 -6.92 10.98 -25.68
CA SER A 41 -7.99 10.30 -26.42
C SER A 41 -8.95 9.45 -25.56
N GLY A 42 -8.65 9.23 -24.27
CA GLY A 42 -9.54 8.45 -23.40
C GLY A 42 -10.73 9.27 -22.88
N SER A 43 -11.87 8.62 -22.62
CA SER A 43 -13.05 9.26 -22.04
C SER A 43 -12.70 10.01 -20.73
N PRO A 44 -12.95 11.34 -20.63
CA PRO A 44 -12.57 12.13 -19.48
C PRO A 44 -13.30 11.72 -18.18
N HIS A 45 -14.34 10.91 -18.30
CA HIS A 45 -15.14 10.42 -17.17
C HIS A 45 -14.63 9.12 -16.56
N LEU A 46 -13.66 8.44 -17.20
CA LEU A 46 -13.12 7.18 -16.70
C LEU A 46 -11.95 7.40 -15.74
N SER A 47 -11.78 6.46 -14.82
CA SER A 47 -10.57 6.41 -13.97
C SER A 47 -9.34 6.10 -14.83
N TYR A 48 -8.14 6.42 -14.32
CA TYR A 48 -6.89 6.08 -15.00
C TYR A 48 -6.80 4.58 -15.35
N ALA A 49 -7.15 3.71 -14.41
CA ALA A 49 -7.13 2.25 -14.64
C ALA A 49 -8.08 1.83 -15.78
N ALA A 50 -9.31 2.37 -15.78
CA ALA A 50 -10.29 2.06 -16.82
C ALA A 50 -9.86 2.55 -18.22
N ARG A 51 -9.24 3.73 -18.29
CA ARG A 51 -8.67 4.24 -19.55
C ARG A 51 -7.55 3.35 -20.07
N ARG A 52 -6.62 2.93 -19.20
CA ARG A 52 -5.52 2.03 -19.58
C ARG A 52 -6.03 0.68 -20.09
N GLN A 53 -7.07 0.14 -19.45
CA GLN A 53 -7.71 -1.09 -19.89
C GLN A 53 -8.39 -0.93 -21.26
N GLU A 54 -9.10 0.19 -21.47
CA GLU A 54 -9.72 0.49 -22.76
C GLU A 54 -8.68 0.58 -23.90
N GLU A 55 -7.56 1.27 -23.65
CA GLU A 55 -6.47 1.35 -24.63
C GLU A 55 -5.82 0.00 -24.91
N LEU A 56 -5.54 -0.78 -23.87
CA LEU A 56 -5.01 -2.12 -24.02
C LEU A 56 -5.98 -3.02 -24.80
N SER A 57 -7.28 -2.85 -24.64
CA SER A 57 -8.30 -3.64 -25.33
C SER A 57 -8.31 -3.42 -26.85
N LYS A 58 -7.90 -2.24 -27.31
CA LYS A 58 -7.77 -1.92 -28.74
C LYS A 58 -6.61 -2.68 -29.40
N VAL A 59 -5.56 -3.01 -28.63
CA VAL A 59 -4.35 -3.69 -29.08
C VAL A 59 -4.43 -5.19 -28.82
N HIS A 60 -4.86 -5.60 -27.63
CA HIS A 60 -4.85 -7.00 -27.21
C HIS A 60 -5.96 -7.31 -26.22
N LYS A 61 -7.08 -7.88 -26.67
CA LYS A 61 -8.27 -8.13 -25.86
C LYS A 61 -8.03 -9.05 -24.66
N GLN A 62 -7.25 -10.15 -24.83
CA GLN A 62 -6.97 -11.09 -23.74
C GLN A 62 -6.11 -10.46 -22.64
N ALA A 63 -5.11 -9.67 -23.00
CA ALA A 63 -4.30 -8.92 -22.04
C ALA A 63 -5.13 -7.88 -21.28
N ALA A 64 -6.07 -7.21 -21.95
CA ALA A 64 -6.98 -6.26 -21.32
C ALA A 64 -7.93 -6.94 -20.32
N ALA A 65 -8.42 -8.15 -20.61
CA ALA A 65 -9.27 -8.92 -19.72
C ALA A 65 -8.58 -9.31 -18.39
N LEU A 66 -7.24 -9.37 -18.34
CA LEU A 66 -6.51 -9.55 -17.09
C LEU A 66 -6.81 -8.43 -16.08
N LEU A 67 -7.02 -7.21 -16.57
CA LEU A 67 -7.23 -6.02 -15.72
C LEU A 67 -8.64 -5.95 -15.09
N ASP A 68 -9.54 -6.88 -15.45
CA ASP A 68 -10.84 -7.03 -14.79
C ASP A 68 -10.68 -7.52 -13.34
N ASN A 69 -9.58 -8.22 -13.05
CA ASN A 69 -9.30 -8.79 -11.74
C ASN A 69 -8.22 -8.01 -10.99
N PRO A 70 -8.48 -7.58 -9.75
CA PRO A 70 -7.53 -6.78 -8.97
C PRO A 70 -6.16 -7.44 -8.77
N ASN A 71 -6.11 -8.78 -8.58
CA ASN A 71 -4.85 -9.50 -8.39
C ASN A 71 -4.06 -9.62 -9.69
N ASN A 72 -4.73 -9.83 -10.83
CA ASN A 72 -4.06 -9.80 -12.12
C ASN A 72 -3.58 -8.40 -12.47
N THR A 73 -4.37 -7.35 -12.18
CA THR A 73 -3.93 -5.95 -12.32
C THR A 73 -2.64 -5.70 -11.54
N LEU A 74 -2.58 -6.16 -10.28
CA LEU A 74 -1.38 -6.04 -9.45
C LEU A 74 -0.20 -6.86 -10.01
N ALA A 75 -0.47 -8.07 -10.53
CA ALA A 75 0.52 -8.92 -11.15
C ALA A 75 1.13 -8.25 -12.40
N VAL A 76 0.29 -7.70 -13.27
CA VAL A 76 0.74 -6.93 -14.45
C VAL A 76 1.57 -5.71 -14.03
N GLU A 77 1.15 -4.97 -13.00
CA GLU A 77 1.93 -3.85 -12.48
C GLU A 77 3.30 -4.31 -11.91
N TYR A 78 3.39 -5.45 -11.24
CA TYR A 78 4.69 -6.02 -10.87
C TYR A 78 5.54 -6.32 -12.10
N CYS A 79 5.00 -7.00 -13.12
CA CYS A 79 5.71 -7.31 -14.35
C CYS A 79 6.23 -6.05 -15.06
N ARG A 80 5.46 -4.95 -15.08
CA ARG A 80 5.86 -3.68 -15.68
C ARG A 80 7.16 -3.12 -15.06
N PHE A 81 7.36 -3.31 -13.76
CA PHE A 81 8.56 -2.86 -13.06
C PHE A 81 9.67 -3.92 -13.02
N LEU A 82 9.34 -5.21 -13.19
CA LEU A 82 10.33 -6.29 -13.27
C LEU A 82 11.09 -6.29 -14.60
N LEU A 83 10.38 -6.03 -15.70
CA LEU A 83 10.92 -6.05 -17.06
C LEU A 83 12.19 -5.17 -17.21
N PRO A 84 12.16 -3.86 -16.92
CA PRO A 84 13.33 -3.01 -17.09
C PRO A 84 14.48 -3.33 -16.12
N LEU A 85 14.23 -4.10 -15.07
CA LEU A 85 15.23 -4.52 -14.08
C LEU A 85 15.80 -5.92 -14.35
N GLY A 86 15.34 -6.59 -15.43
CA GLY A 86 15.76 -7.95 -15.75
C GLY A 86 15.39 -8.99 -14.69
N MET A 87 14.39 -8.70 -13.84
CA MET A 87 13.92 -9.61 -12.80
C MET A 87 12.84 -10.56 -13.34
N ARG A 88 12.75 -11.75 -12.76
CA ARG A 88 11.78 -12.78 -13.18
C ARG A 88 10.50 -12.72 -12.34
N PRO A 89 9.31 -12.74 -12.97
CA PRO A 89 8.05 -12.97 -12.27
C PRO A 89 7.87 -14.47 -11.96
N LEU A 90 7.23 -14.76 -10.83
CA LEU A 90 6.74 -16.09 -10.45
C LEU A 90 5.28 -15.94 -10.01
N ALA A 91 4.36 -16.14 -10.95
CA ALA A 91 2.93 -16.10 -10.66
C ALA A 91 2.50 -17.40 -9.95
N VAL A 92 1.81 -17.24 -8.83
CA VAL A 92 1.19 -18.34 -8.07
C VAL A 92 -0.32 -18.21 -8.23
N LEU A 93 -0.96 -19.26 -8.76
CA LEU A 93 -2.41 -19.27 -8.94
C LEU A 93 -3.10 -19.17 -7.58
N ARG A 94 -3.99 -18.18 -7.43
CA ARG A 94 -4.78 -18.00 -6.22
C ARG A 94 -5.82 -19.12 -6.09
N GLN A 95 -6.05 -19.51 -4.84
CA GLN A 95 -7.09 -20.47 -4.48
C GLN A 95 -8.04 -19.84 -3.45
N GLY A 96 -9.29 -20.27 -3.47
CA GLY A 96 -10.29 -19.91 -2.46
C GLY A 96 -11.19 -18.74 -2.82
N ALA A 97 -11.50 -17.91 -1.82
CA ALA A 97 -12.49 -16.84 -1.95
C ALA A 97 -12.03 -15.73 -2.91
N ALA A 98 -12.98 -15.24 -3.74
CA ALA A 98 -12.76 -14.07 -4.57
C ALA A 98 -12.41 -12.83 -3.74
N HIS A 99 -11.79 -11.84 -4.39
CA HIS A 99 -11.50 -10.55 -3.74
C HIS A 99 -12.82 -9.92 -3.25
N ASP A 100 -12.83 -9.48 -1.98
CA ASP A 100 -14.01 -8.90 -1.31
C ASP A 100 -15.25 -9.80 -1.22
N ALA A 101 -15.09 -11.13 -1.30
CA ALA A 101 -16.20 -12.07 -1.08
C ALA A 101 -16.78 -11.90 0.34
N TYR A 102 -18.12 -11.88 0.41
CA TYR A 102 -18.89 -11.73 1.67
C TYR A 102 -19.05 -13.05 2.44
N ALA A 103 -18.62 -14.16 1.86
CA ALA A 103 -18.68 -15.49 2.49
C ALA A 103 -17.39 -16.27 2.20
N PRO A 104 -17.01 -17.20 3.10
CA PRO A 104 -15.91 -18.11 2.85
C PRO A 104 -16.17 -19.03 1.67
N HIS A 105 -15.13 -19.43 0.96
CA HIS A 105 -15.18 -20.39 -0.13
C HIS A 105 -13.98 -21.35 -0.05
N SER A 106 -14.25 -22.65 -0.16
CA SER A 106 -13.20 -23.71 -0.17
C SER A 106 -12.17 -23.60 0.97
N GLY A 107 -12.62 -23.27 2.19
CA GLY A 107 -11.76 -23.14 3.37
C GLY A 107 -10.99 -21.82 3.47
N PHE A 108 -11.26 -20.86 2.59
CA PHE A 108 -10.66 -19.54 2.60
C PHE A 108 -11.72 -18.43 2.79
N ALA A 109 -11.32 -17.36 3.46
CA ALA A 109 -12.11 -16.15 3.60
C ALA A 109 -11.36 -14.95 3.02
N SER A 110 -12.09 -13.97 2.49
CA SER A 110 -11.47 -12.73 2.01
C SER A 110 -10.89 -11.92 3.17
N ALA A 111 -9.82 -11.18 2.91
CA ALA A 111 -9.22 -10.32 3.94
C ALA A 111 -10.19 -9.22 4.43
N SER A 112 -11.11 -8.76 3.57
CA SER A 112 -12.14 -7.78 3.91
C SER A 112 -13.15 -8.36 4.90
N LEU A 113 -13.60 -9.59 4.66
CA LEU A 113 -14.51 -10.31 5.55
C LEU A 113 -13.86 -10.55 6.93
N LEU A 114 -12.62 -11.06 6.95
CA LEU A 114 -11.90 -11.28 8.20
C LEU A 114 -11.71 -9.99 9.00
N ARG A 115 -11.33 -8.89 8.32
CA ARG A 115 -11.18 -7.59 9.00
C ARG A 115 -12.49 -7.06 9.57
N ALA A 116 -13.62 -7.28 8.93
CA ALA A 116 -14.93 -6.90 9.47
C ALA A 116 -15.21 -7.65 10.78
N HIS A 117 -15.17 -8.98 10.76
CA HIS A 117 -15.40 -9.80 11.97
C HIS A 117 -14.38 -9.49 13.09
N LEU A 118 -13.11 -9.27 12.75
CA LEU A 118 -12.10 -8.93 13.77
C LEU A 118 -12.35 -7.57 14.42
N ARG A 119 -12.90 -6.59 13.71
CA ARG A 119 -13.29 -5.29 14.27
C ARG A 119 -14.50 -5.41 15.21
N ASP A 120 -15.42 -6.30 14.84
CA ASP A 120 -16.63 -6.58 15.63
C ASP A 120 -16.34 -7.51 16.82
N GLY A 121 -15.07 -7.93 17.02
CA GLY A 121 -14.65 -8.80 18.13
C GLY A 121 -14.94 -10.29 17.87
N ASP A 122 -15.44 -10.66 16.70
CA ASP A 122 -15.77 -12.05 16.36
C ASP A 122 -14.53 -12.82 15.86
N PHE A 123 -13.63 -13.05 16.79
CA PHE A 123 -12.44 -13.87 16.53
C PHE A 123 -12.77 -15.34 16.25
N ALA A 124 -13.87 -15.85 16.83
CA ALA A 124 -14.28 -17.23 16.67
C ALA A 124 -14.57 -17.57 15.19
N PHE A 125 -15.24 -16.67 14.48
CA PHE A 125 -15.42 -16.79 13.04
C PHE A 125 -14.10 -16.80 12.27
N CYS A 126 -13.14 -15.95 12.66
CA CYS A 126 -11.88 -15.79 11.93
C CYS A 126 -10.89 -16.94 12.15
N ALA A 127 -10.91 -17.56 13.33
CA ALA A 127 -9.92 -18.54 13.74
C ALA A 127 -9.70 -19.71 12.76
N PRO A 128 -10.73 -20.33 12.14
CA PRO A 128 -10.54 -21.41 11.17
C PRO A 128 -9.75 -21.00 9.92
N PHE A 129 -9.79 -19.73 9.53
CA PHE A 129 -9.17 -19.20 8.31
C PHE A 129 -7.76 -18.63 8.53
N LEU A 130 -7.28 -18.64 9.78
CA LEU A 130 -5.97 -18.13 10.15
C LEU A 130 -5.01 -19.26 10.51
N PRO A 131 -3.75 -19.23 10.04
CA PRO A 131 -2.73 -20.18 10.52
C PRO A 131 -2.56 -20.10 12.05
N PRO A 132 -2.22 -21.21 12.73
CA PRO A 132 -2.07 -21.24 14.19
C PRO A 132 -1.18 -20.12 14.75
N ALA A 133 -0.04 -19.88 14.10
CA ALA A 133 0.87 -18.79 14.50
C ALA A 133 0.23 -17.40 14.39
N ALA A 134 -0.53 -17.14 13.30
CA ALA A 134 -1.24 -15.86 13.13
C ALA A 134 -2.34 -15.67 14.18
N ARG A 135 -3.05 -16.76 14.56
CA ARG A 135 -4.05 -16.73 15.65
C ARG A 135 -3.41 -16.33 16.97
N ALA A 136 -2.25 -16.94 17.30
CA ALA A 136 -1.54 -16.61 18.54
C ALA A 136 -1.07 -15.16 18.59
N VAL A 137 -0.54 -14.64 17.48
CA VAL A 137 -0.11 -13.23 17.35
C VAL A 137 -1.30 -12.29 17.49
N TRP A 138 -2.41 -12.57 16.80
CA TRP A 138 -3.62 -11.75 16.90
C TRP A 138 -4.16 -11.71 18.33
N LYS A 139 -4.31 -12.89 18.96
CA LYS A 139 -4.81 -12.98 20.33
C LYS A 139 -3.94 -12.16 21.29
N LYS A 140 -2.63 -12.33 21.21
CA LYS A 140 -1.70 -11.53 22.01
C LYS A 140 -1.87 -10.03 21.78
N ALA A 141 -2.01 -9.59 20.55
CA ALA A 141 -2.19 -8.17 20.21
C ALA A 141 -3.53 -7.64 20.78
N ALA A 142 -4.61 -8.43 20.70
CA ALA A 142 -5.90 -8.08 21.27
C ALA A 142 -5.84 -7.99 22.81
N ASP A 143 -5.27 -9.01 23.47
CA ASP A 143 -5.10 -9.07 24.94
C ASP A 143 -4.24 -7.90 25.45
N CYS A 144 -3.31 -7.40 24.62
CA CYS A 144 -2.45 -6.28 24.94
C CYS A 144 -3.03 -4.91 24.52
N GLY A 145 -4.26 -4.81 24.00
CA GLY A 145 -4.83 -3.55 23.55
C GLY A 145 -4.16 -2.94 22.30
N GLU A 146 -3.52 -3.77 21.47
CA GLU A 146 -2.90 -3.37 20.21
C GLU A 146 -3.78 -3.66 18.98
N ALA A 147 -4.88 -4.38 19.16
CA ALA A 147 -5.83 -4.72 18.11
C ALA A 147 -7.27 -4.86 18.68
N PRO A 148 -8.31 -4.68 17.82
CA PRO A 148 -8.26 -4.14 16.47
C PRO A 148 -7.97 -2.63 16.47
N VAL A 149 -7.33 -2.15 15.42
CA VAL A 149 -7.08 -0.71 15.26
C VAL A 149 -8.29 -0.03 14.60
N ALA A 150 -8.55 1.23 14.99
CA ALA A 150 -9.58 2.08 14.40
C ALA A 150 -8.94 3.35 13.83
N LEU A 151 -9.46 3.84 12.70
CA LEU A 151 -8.96 5.10 12.14
C LEU A 151 -9.13 6.25 13.14
N PRO A 152 -8.09 7.06 13.40
CA PRO A 152 -8.21 8.26 14.22
C PRO A 152 -8.84 9.40 13.38
N GLU A 153 -10.13 9.29 13.10
CA GLU A 153 -10.90 10.08 12.15
C GLU A 153 -10.74 11.60 12.37
N ASP A 154 -10.91 12.06 13.62
CA ASP A 154 -10.83 13.48 13.97
C ASP A 154 -9.40 14.01 13.84
N THR A 155 -8.43 13.23 14.27
CA THR A 155 -7.00 13.59 14.16
C THR A 155 -6.59 13.73 12.70
N LEU A 156 -6.97 12.77 11.85
CA LEU A 156 -6.69 12.82 10.42
C LEU A 156 -7.39 14.01 9.75
N LEU A 157 -8.63 14.29 10.12
CA LEU A 157 -9.37 15.45 9.60
C LEU A 157 -8.73 16.77 10.05
N ALA A 158 -8.30 16.89 11.31
CA ALA A 158 -7.61 18.08 11.81
C ALA A 158 -6.30 18.32 11.05
N LEU A 159 -5.49 17.28 10.82
CA LEU A 159 -4.26 17.37 10.04
C LEU A 159 -4.53 17.73 8.56
N LEU A 160 -5.60 17.22 7.97
CA LEU A 160 -6.02 17.59 6.63
C LEU A 160 -6.44 19.06 6.52
N ARG A 161 -7.18 19.57 7.50
CA ARG A 161 -7.54 21.01 7.56
C ARG A 161 -6.30 21.87 7.74
N THR A 162 -5.34 21.44 8.57
CA THR A 162 -4.04 22.11 8.67
C THR A 162 -3.31 22.14 7.33
N ALA A 163 -3.25 21.00 6.63
CA ALA A 163 -2.64 20.92 5.31
C ALA A 163 -3.37 21.80 4.27
N LEU A 164 -4.71 21.87 4.33
CA LEU A 164 -5.53 22.72 3.48
C LEU A 164 -5.17 24.20 3.66
N TYR A 165 -5.17 24.70 4.91
CA TYR A 165 -4.86 26.10 5.20
C TYR A 165 -3.40 26.48 4.92
N GLN A 166 -2.49 25.49 4.92
CA GLN A 166 -1.09 25.68 4.54
C GLN A 166 -0.83 25.53 3.03
N GLY A 167 -1.87 25.32 2.21
CA GLY A 167 -1.73 25.13 0.76
C GLY A 167 -1.04 23.83 0.36
N ARG A 168 -0.92 22.85 1.28
CA ARG A 168 -0.26 21.56 1.05
C ARG A 168 -1.20 20.44 0.57
N LEU A 169 -2.52 20.70 0.53
CA LEU A 169 -3.50 19.74 0.02
C LEU A 169 -3.56 19.83 -1.51
N ARG A 170 -2.51 19.31 -2.15
CA ARG A 170 -2.34 19.31 -3.61
C ARG A 170 -1.69 18.04 -4.09
N THR A 171 -2.05 17.60 -5.28
CA THR A 171 -1.51 16.39 -5.93
C THR A 171 -0.72 16.71 -7.20
N GLY A 172 -0.74 17.97 -7.64
CA GLY A 172 -0.17 18.41 -8.92
C GLY A 172 -0.98 17.94 -10.13
N SER A 173 -2.21 17.50 -9.93
CA SER A 173 -3.08 17.02 -11.00
C SER A 173 -3.87 18.18 -11.60
N ALA A 174 -3.79 18.35 -12.92
CA ALA A 174 -4.50 19.40 -13.64
C ALA A 174 -5.99 19.08 -13.94
N ASP A 175 -6.52 17.98 -13.38
CA ASP A 175 -7.82 17.41 -13.74
C ASP A 175 -8.98 17.82 -12.79
N GLY A 176 -8.79 18.88 -12.00
CA GLY A 176 -9.78 19.39 -11.03
C GLY A 176 -9.87 18.53 -9.75
N PHE A 177 -8.89 17.62 -9.55
CA PHE A 177 -8.88 16.74 -8.38
C PHE A 177 -8.54 17.50 -7.10
N ASP A 178 -7.60 18.43 -7.17
CA ASP A 178 -7.13 19.20 -6.00
C ASP A 178 -8.24 20.08 -5.42
N GLU A 179 -9.00 20.80 -6.27
CA GLU A 179 -10.15 21.63 -5.87
C GLU A 179 -11.23 20.77 -5.21
N ARG A 180 -11.45 19.58 -5.76
CA ARG A 180 -12.41 18.63 -5.21
C ARG A 180 -11.99 18.11 -3.83
N LEU A 181 -10.70 17.79 -3.63
CA LEU A 181 -10.16 17.41 -2.34
C LEU A 181 -10.31 18.54 -1.31
N CYS A 182 -9.95 19.76 -1.68
CA CYS A 182 -10.08 20.94 -0.82
C CYS A 182 -11.53 21.14 -0.37
N LYS A 183 -12.49 21.12 -1.32
CA LYS A 183 -13.92 21.24 -1.01
C LYS A 183 -14.42 20.13 -0.09
N ALA A 184 -14.00 18.88 -0.33
CA ALA A 184 -14.38 17.74 0.49
C ALA A 184 -13.86 17.86 1.91
N VAL A 185 -12.58 18.19 2.10
CA VAL A 185 -11.95 18.37 3.42
C VAL A 185 -12.57 19.52 4.20
N TYR A 186 -12.88 20.62 3.49
CA TYR A 186 -13.49 21.78 4.12
C TYR A 186 -14.88 21.48 4.72
N THR A 187 -15.68 20.66 4.03
CA THR A 187 -17.08 20.37 4.43
C THR A 187 -17.23 19.02 5.16
N ALA A 188 -16.16 18.24 5.33
CA ALA A 188 -16.24 16.93 5.94
C ALA A 188 -16.38 16.99 7.47
N HIS A 189 -17.02 15.96 8.02
CA HIS A 189 -17.16 15.75 9.47
C HIS A 189 -16.17 14.69 10.00
N SER A 190 -15.56 13.89 9.12
CA SER A 190 -14.54 12.89 9.44
C SER A 190 -13.61 12.67 8.25
N PHE A 191 -12.50 11.94 8.44
CA PHE A 191 -11.64 11.53 7.33
C PHE A 191 -12.40 10.66 6.31
N SER A 192 -13.18 9.70 6.79
CA SER A 192 -14.00 8.84 5.93
C SER A 192 -15.06 9.62 5.16
N ASP A 193 -15.69 10.63 5.77
CA ASP A 193 -16.63 11.53 5.10
C ASP A 193 -15.94 12.38 4.02
N ALA A 194 -14.71 12.85 4.27
CA ALA A 194 -13.92 13.53 3.24
C ALA A 194 -13.65 12.63 2.02
N VAL A 195 -13.34 11.35 2.26
CA VAL A 195 -13.16 10.38 1.19
C VAL A 195 -14.44 10.19 0.39
N GLU A 196 -15.59 10.02 1.04
CA GLU A 196 -16.88 9.82 0.38
C GLU A 196 -17.30 11.05 -0.45
N LYS A 197 -17.13 12.25 0.08
CA LYS A 197 -17.43 13.51 -0.64
C LYS A 197 -16.54 13.75 -1.85
N ALA A 198 -15.27 13.33 -1.76
CA ALA A 198 -14.32 13.52 -2.86
C ALA A 198 -14.44 12.45 -3.94
N ARG A 199 -14.87 11.22 -3.59
CA ARG A 199 -14.91 10.10 -4.53
C ARG A 199 -15.88 10.33 -5.68
N THR A 200 -15.51 9.82 -6.84
CA THR A 200 -16.35 9.75 -8.05
C THR A 200 -15.93 8.55 -8.88
N ARG A 201 -16.64 8.28 -9.98
CA ARG A 201 -16.22 7.27 -10.97
C ARG A 201 -14.82 7.58 -11.52
N ARG A 202 -14.49 8.85 -11.73
CA ARG A 202 -13.15 9.31 -12.19
C ARG A 202 -12.11 9.25 -11.08
N PHE A 203 -12.48 9.53 -9.85
CA PHE A 203 -11.62 9.57 -8.66
C PHE A 203 -12.04 8.50 -7.64
N PRO A 204 -11.60 7.24 -7.83
CA PRO A 204 -11.95 6.15 -6.92
C PRO A 204 -11.48 6.40 -5.48
N ALA A 205 -12.19 5.84 -4.50
CA ALA A 205 -11.90 6.02 -3.07
C ALA A 205 -10.42 5.74 -2.71
N ALA A 206 -9.80 4.73 -3.35
CA ALA A 206 -8.39 4.42 -3.13
C ALA A 206 -7.44 5.53 -3.60
N ARG A 207 -7.75 6.23 -4.72
CA ARG A 207 -6.98 7.41 -5.17
C ARG A 207 -7.14 8.56 -4.19
N VAL A 208 -8.38 8.82 -3.75
CA VAL A 208 -8.70 9.87 -2.77
C VAL A 208 -7.96 9.61 -1.45
N ARG A 209 -8.08 8.41 -0.87
CA ARG A 209 -7.39 8.05 0.39
C ARG A 209 -5.90 8.26 0.30
N ARG A 210 -5.25 7.81 -0.79
CA ARG A 210 -3.81 8.02 -0.97
C ARG A 210 -3.43 9.49 -1.04
N ALA A 211 -4.20 10.31 -1.76
CA ALA A 211 -3.95 11.74 -1.86
C ALA A 211 -4.07 12.44 -0.50
N LEU A 212 -5.14 12.16 0.25
CA LEU A 212 -5.37 12.72 1.58
C LEU A 212 -4.27 12.28 2.56
N LEU A 213 -3.90 10.99 2.59
CA LEU A 213 -2.83 10.50 3.47
C LEU A 213 -1.45 11.06 3.08
N ARG A 214 -1.16 11.24 1.79
CA ARG A 214 0.07 11.92 1.36
C ARG A 214 0.12 13.37 1.88
N ALA A 215 -0.98 14.09 1.83
CA ALA A 215 -1.07 15.44 2.38
C ALA A 215 -0.87 15.48 3.90
N VAL A 216 -1.47 14.53 4.63
CA VAL A 216 -1.25 14.36 6.09
C VAL A 216 0.22 14.11 6.40
N LEU A 217 0.89 13.24 5.65
CA LEU A 217 2.29 12.87 5.84
C LEU A 217 3.29 13.91 5.27
N GLY A 218 2.82 14.98 4.65
CA GLY A 218 3.67 15.99 4.04
C GLY A 218 4.48 15.45 2.86
N VAL A 219 3.91 14.53 2.08
CA VAL A 219 4.55 13.97 0.87
C VAL A 219 4.22 14.89 -0.30
N GLU A 220 5.22 15.56 -0.84
CA GLU A 220 5.07 16.44 -2.00
C GLU A 220 4.58 15.67 -3.25
N PRO A 221 3.88 16.35 -4.18
CA PRO A 221 3.36 15.71 -5.40
C PRO A 221 4.43 15.02 -6.25
N ASP A 222 5.58 15.67 -6.38
CA ASP A 222 6.75 15.26 -7.17
C ASP A 222 7.79 14.44 -6.38
N ALA A 223 7.46 14.08 -5.13
CA ALA A 223 8.38 13.30 -4.30
C ALA A 223 8.79 11.99 -5.01
N PRO A 224 10.09 11.63 -4.98
CA PRO A 224 10.58 10.41 -5.62
C PRO A 224 9.83 9.17 -5.12
N VAL A 225 9.47 8.30 -6.06
CA VAL A 225 8.80 7.01 -5.74
C VAL A 225 9.82 5.95 -5.32
N SER A 226 11.13 6.21 -5.52
CA SER A 226 12.21 5.30 -5.16
C SER A 226 12.38 5.18 -3.65
N PRO A 227 12.65 3.96 -3.13
CA PRO A 227 12.95 3.78 -1.72
C PRO A 227 14.24 4.51 -1.35
N ALA A 228 14.22 5.26 -0.24
CA ALA A 228 15.40 5.98 0.24
C ALA A 228 16.37 5.08 1.02
N TYR A 229 15.83 4.06 1.70
CA TYR A 229 16.58 3.12 2.53
C TYR A 229 15.82 1.79 2.69
N LEU A 230 16.50 0.80 3.25
CA LEU A 230 15.95 -0.50 3.61
C LEU A 230 15.79 -0.59 5.13
N ARG A 231 14.56 -0.69 5.61
CA ARG A 231 14.26 -0.90 7.03
C ARG A 231 14.22 -2.40 7.34
N VAL A 232 15.13 -2.87 8.20
CA VAL A 232 15.15 -4.27 8.63
C VAL A 232 14.14 -4.47 9.77
N LEU A 233 13.11 -5.28 9.55
CA LEU A 233 12.10 -5.65 10.54
C LEU A 233 12.34 -7.02 11.16
N ALA A 234 12.83 -7.97 10.35
CA ALA A 234 13.21 -9.31 10.79
C ALA A 234 14.41 -9.81 9.98
N LEU A 235 15.23 -10.64 10.57
CA LEU A 235 16.48 -11.09 9.97
C LEU A 235 16.76 -12.56 10.31
N GLY A 236 16.86 -13.40 9.31
CA GLY A 236 17.39 -14.75 9.42
C GLY A 236 18.86 -14.84 9.01
N VAL A 237 19.48 -16.01 9.20
CA VAL A 237 20.90 -16.24 8.88
C VAL A 237 21.23 -15.88 7.43
N ARG A 238 20.42 -16.37 6.48
CA ARG A 238 20.60 -16.07 5.04
C ARG A 238 20.38 -14.59 4.71
N GLY A 239 19.44 -13.92 5.41
CA GLY A 239 19.16 -12.52 5.22
C GLY A 239 20.34 -11.60 5.56
N ARG A 240 21.18 -12.00 6.52
CA ARG A 240 22.41 -11.24 6.86
C ARG A 240 23.39 -11.15 5.69
N ALA A 241 23.50 -12.19 4.89
CA ALA A 241 24.35 -12.19 3.70
C ALA A 241 23.78 -11.26 2.62
N ALA A 242 22.45 -11.28 2.40
CA ALA A 242 21.79 -10.41 1.44
C ALA A 242 21.93 -8.92 1.79
N LEU A 243 21.87 -8.55 3.07
CA LEU A 243 22.04 -7.15 3.48
C LEU A 243 23.42 -6.57 3.15
N LYS A 244 24.47 -7.42 3.07
CA LYS A 244 25.82 -6.96 2.69
C LYS A 244 25.93 -6.53 1.23
N GLN A 245 25.04 -7.00 0.39
CA GLN A 245 24.99 -6.71 -1.05
C GLN A 245 23.93 -5.66 -1.40
N ALA A 246 23.26 -5.10 -0.38
CA ALA A 246 22.22 -4.12 -0.60
C ALA A 246 22.77 -2.84 -1.26
N ALA A 247 22.13 -2.42 -2.36
CA ALA A 247 22.48 -1.19 -3.09
C ALA A 247 21.92 0.09 -2.43
N LEU A 248 21.11 -0.05 -1.38
CA LEU A 248 20.55 1.07 -0.62
C LEU A 248 21.05 1.05 0.83
N PRO A 249 21.08 2.21 1.50
CA PRO A 249 21.38 2.28 2.93
C PRO A 249 20.48 1.36 3.73
N VAL A 250 21.05 0.58 4.65
CA VAL A 250 20.33 -0.37 5.49
C VAL A 250 20.20 0.19 6.90
N ILE A 251 18.98 0.41 7.35
CA ILE A 251 18.68 0.87 8.71
C ILE A 251 18.17 -0.30 9.55
N VAL A 252 18.97 -0.71 10.52
CA VAL A 252 18.66 -1.79 11.47
C VAL A 252 18.05 -1.21 12.75
N LYS A 253 18.68 -0.18 13.32
CA LYS A 253 18.24 0.52 14.53
C LYS A 253 18.17 2.02 14.26
N PRO A 254 17.01 2.59 13.97
CA PRO A 254 16.90 4.02 13.64
C PRO A 254 17.46 4.94 14.73
N ALA A 255 17.32 4.58 16.01
CA ALA A 255 17.85 5.38 17.12
C ALA A 255 19.37 5.54 17.14
N THR A 256 20.12 4.66 16.47
CA THR A 256 21.58 4.72 16.42
C THR A 256 22.13 5.50 15.23
N GLU A 257 21.28 5.89 14.29
CA GLU A 257 21.63 6.59 13.06
C GLU A 257 21.78 8.09 13.32
N LYS A 258 22.91 8.49 13.83
CA LYS A 258 23.14 9.88 14.28
C LYS A 258 23.50 10.89 13.17
N ARG A 259 23.93 10.42 12.00
CA ARG A 259 24.38 11.26 10.87
C ARG A 259 23.96 10.67 9.54
N LEU A 260 22.68 10.80 9.25
CA LEU A 260 22.14 10.43 7.94
C LEU A 260 22.21 11.63 6.98
N PRO A 261 22.41 11.41 5.67
CA PRO A 261 22.14 12.42 4.67
C PRO A 261 20.73 13.01 4.83
N GLU A 262 20.56 14.28 4.52
CA GLU A 262 19.33 15.04 4.77
C GLU A 262 18.08 14.36 4.16
N ASN A 263 18.18 13.88 2.92
CA ASN A 263 17.12 13.16 2.24
C ASN A 263 16.71 11.86 2.96
N LEU A 264 17.68 11.15 3.54
CA LEU A 264 17.43 9.92 4.30
C LEU A 264 16.79 10.25 5.65
N GLN A 265 17.27 11.29 6.30
CA GLN A 265 16.71 11.76 7.57
C GLN A 265 15.26 12.22 7.39
N ALA A 266 14.96 12.98 6.34
CA ALA A 266 13.60 13.39 6.02
C ALA A 266 12.65 12.19 5.77
N ALA A 267 13.13 11.18 5.04
CA ALA A 267 12.35 9.95 4.81
C ALA A 267 12.10 9.19 6.12
N LEU A 268 13.14 9.02 6.97
CA LEU A 268 13.04 8.34 8.25
C LEU A 268 12.09 9.07 9.22
N CYS A 269 12.15 10.40 9.28
CA CYS A 269 11.24 11.21 10.10
C CYS A 269 9.78 11.08 9.63
N ARG A 270 9.56 10.99 8.32
CA ARG A 270 8.22 10.80 7.75
C ARG A 270 7.65 9.42 8.09
N ASP A 271 8.48 8.38 8.01
CA ASP A 271 8.09 7.03 8.40
C ASP A 271 7.81 6.94 9.91
N ALA A 272 8.62 7.62 10.74
CA ALA A 272 8.38 7.72 12.19
C ALA A 272 7.07 8.45 12.50
N PHE A 273 6.78 9.54 11.78
CA PHE A 273 5.50 10.26 11.93
C PHE A 273 4.30 9.39 11.53
N ALA A 274 4.43 8.59 10.45
CA ALA A 274 3.40 7.64 10.07
C ALA A 274 3.16 6.57 11.14
N ASP A 275 4.22 6.04 11.76
CA ASP A 275 4.13 5.11 12.89
C ASP A 275 3.45 5.75 14.12
N ASP A 276 3.76 7.01 14.42
CA ASP A 276 3.16 7.75 15.55
C ASP A 276 1.68 8.03 15.29
N LEU A 277 1.28 8.37 14.05
CA LEU A 277 -0.13 8.46 13.67
C LEU A 277 -0.85 7.11 13.78
N PHE A 278 -0.18 6.03 13.38
CA PHE A 278 -0.74 4.68 13.55
C PHE A 278 -0.92 4.32 15.02
N ALA A 279 -0.02 4.75 15.91
CA ALA A 279 -0.16 4.51 17.34
C ALA A 279 -1.46 5.10 17.90
N LEU A 280 -1.95 6.25 17.37
CA LEU A 280 -3.23 6.85 17.77
C LEU A 280 -4.45 5.99 17.39
N ALA A 281 -4.28 5.02 16.49
CA ALA A 281 -5.33 4.07 16.10
C ALA A 281 -5.46 2.88 17.06
N LEU A 282 -4.56 2.72 18.04
CA LEU A 282 -4.58 1.62 19.00
C LEU A 282 -5.77 1.76 19.95
N PRO A 283 -6.42 0.63 20.33
CA PRO A 283 -7.55 0.64 21.24
C PRO A 283 -7.18 1.17 22.63
N ASP A 284 -6.06 0.69 23.18
CA ASP A 284 -5.58 1.09 24.51
C ASP A 284 -4.89 2.47 24.45
N PRO A 285 -5.45 3.51 25.11
CA PRO A 285 -4.86 4.85 25.16
C PRO A 285 -3.43 4.88 25.73
N GLU A 286 -3.10 4.02 26.69
CA GLU A 286 -1.78 3.93 27.31
C GLU A 286 -0.69 3.51 26.31
N ARG A 287 -1.08 2.90 25.20
CA ARG A 287 -0.18 2.47 24.12
C ARG A 287 -0.02 3.49 23.00
N ARG A 288 -0.77 4.58 23.02
CA ARG A 288 -0.72 5.65 22.01
C ARG A 288 0.50 6.55 22.19
N ILE A 289 1.68 5.93 22.37
CA ILE A 289 2.94 6.62 22.65
C ILE A 289 3.75 6.76 21.36
N GLY A 290 4.15 8.00 21.04
CA GLY A 290 5.03 8.31 19.91
C GLY A 290 6.45 7.75 20.06
N GLY A 291 7.22 7.84 18.98
CA GLY A 291 8.63 7.39 18.91
C GLY A 291 8.81 5.88 18.84
N GLY A 292 7.73 5.13 18.56
CA GLY A 292 7.77 3.67 18.40
C GLY A 292 8.75 3.21 17.32
N HIS A 293 8.83 3.97 16.22
CA HIS A 293 9.72 3.71 15.10
C HIS A 293 11.19 3.61 15.53
N PHE A 294 11.63 4.47 16.43
CA PHE A 294 13.02 4.52 16.90
C PHE A 294 13.33 3.46 17.96
N ARG A 295 12.35 2.97 18.70
CA ARG A 295 12.52 1.97 19.77
C ARG A 295 12.52 0.54 19.26
N LYS A 296 11.84 0.26 18.15
CA LYS A 296 11.70 -1.09 17.61
C LYS A 296 13.02 -1.59 17.03
N THR A 297 13.52 -2.71 17.53
CA THR A 297 14.66 -3.45 16.99
C THR A 297 14.15 -4.60 16.12
N PRO A 298 14.94 -5.06 15.10
CA PRO A 298 14.54 -6.18 14.27
C PRO A 298 14.47 -7.49 15.09
N PHE A 299 13.52 -8.33 14.70
CA PHE A 299 13.47 -9.71 15.19
C PHE A 299 14.56 -10.53 14.49
N CYS A 300 15.47 -11.14 15.27
CA CYS A 300 16.57 -11.95 14.75
C CYS A 300 16.30 -13.42 15.02
N LEU A 301 16.10 -14.20 13.96
CA LEU A 301 16.15 -15.67 14.01
C LEU A 301 17.62 -16.09 14.17
N ARG A 302 17.89 -16.90 15.19
CA ARG A 302 19.20 -17.51 15.46
C ARG A 302 19.35 -18.82 14.70
#